data_209a073799d29f0a9cdfe1fd3c8fbc0d
#
_entry.id   209a073799d29f0a9cdfe1fd3c8fbc0d
#
_cell.length_a   1.000
_cell.length_b   1.000
_cell.length_c   1.000
_cell.angle_alpha   90.00
_cell.angle_beta   90.00
_cell.angle_gamma   90.00
#
_symmetry.space_group_name_H-M   'P 1'
#
loop_
_entity.id
_entity.type
_entity.pdbx_description
1 polymer ?
#
loop_
_entity_poly.entity_id
_entity_poly.type
_entity_poly.pdbx_seq_one_letter_code
_entity_poly.pdbx_strand_id
1 'polypeptide(L)'
;MVLAMVLSLAACGGSETTEDPAGDAALKAACVLGVGGLGDQGYNDLIYAGMERAKNELGIDFDYAEPKQVTDFEQIMRDMSDSGEYCVIVCVGFDQMDALMTVAPDYPEQNYAFVDGFIEADNIVNYTCREQEGSFLVGAMAALMKADAATYGLADNGSIGFVGAMENDTILRFAAGYDAGAKYINPDINVDIQYVAGDNPFGDTTTAKEIALSQFNKGSDIIYHAAGGSGLGVFTAAKEAGFTAIGCNSNQNVIDPDHIVASMLKRVDTAAFEIVKNAAEGTLALGEEVVLGLEQGGIGYTLEGSNIQVSEEIVAQLADLEAKVISGEIEVPANFN
;
A
#
# COMPACT_ATOMS: atom_id res chain seq x y z
N MET A 1 -30.84 -76.33 51.89
CA MET A 1 -29.75 -76.10 51.00
C MET A 1 -30.39 -75.66 49.66
N VAL A 2 -30.41 -74.35 49.42
CA VAL A 2 -31.03 -73.75 48.21
C VAL A 2 -29.91 -73.21 47.42
N LEU A 3 -29.77 -73.68 46.17
CA LEU A 3 -28.76 -73.32 45.23
C LEU A 3 -29.36 -72.17 44.38
N ALA A 4 -28.79 -70.93 44.47
CA ALA A 4 -29.19 -69.82 43.72
C ALA A 4 -28.36 -69.76 42.41
N MET A 5 -29.03 -69.83 41.30
CA MET A 5 -28.49 -69.70 39.94
C MET A 5 -28.50 -68.23 39.51
N VAL A 6 -27.34 -67.64 39.34
CA VAL A 6 -27.22 -66.27 38.85
C VAL A 6 -27.13 -66.31 37.29
N LEU A 7 -28.14 -65.78 36.62
CA LEU A 7 -28.10 -65.50 35.15
C LEU A 7 -27.34 -64.20 34.93
N SER A 8 -26.24 -64.26 34.22
CA SER A 8 -25.55 -63.10 33.63
C SER A 8 -26.20 -62.72 32.31
N LEU A 9 -26.85 -61.55 32.28
CA LEU A 9 -27.21 -60.87 31.01
C LEU A 9 -25.98 -60.16 30.46
N ALA A 10 -25.56 -60.58 29.28
CA ALA A 10 -24.62 -59.83 28.44
C ALA A 10 -25.40 -58.72 27.74
N ALA A 11 -25.15 -57.46 28.18
CA ALA A 11 -25.58 -56.27 27.43
C ALA A 11 -24.54 -55.98 26.34
N CYS A 12 -24.91 -56.12 25.10
CA CYS A 12 -24.18 -55.53 23.98
C CYS A 12 -24.31 -54.00 24.06
N GLY A 13 -23.28 -53.33 24.57
CA GLY A 13 -23.11 -51.92 24.44
C GLY A 13 -22.63 -51.61 23.01
N GLY A 14 -23.50 -51.05 22.18
CA GLY A 14 -23.07 -50.40 20.95
C GLY A 14 -22.21 -49.19 21.31
N SER A 15 -20.95 -49.18 20.88
CA SER A 15 -20.13 -47.98 20.85
C SER A 15 -20.77 -47.05 19.83
N GLU A 16 -21.52 -46.06 20.28
CA GLU A 16 -21.71 -44.85 19.50
C GLU A 16 -20.35 -44.18 19.42
N THR A 17 -19.70 -44.31 18.26
CA THR A 17 -18.65 -43.38 17.86
C THR A 17 -19.34 -42.05 17.68
N THR A 18 -19.21 -41.17 18.67
CA THR A 18 -19.39 -39.74 18.43
C THR A 18 -18.34 -39.38 17.37
N GLU A 19 -18.77 -39.22 16.15
CA GLU A 19 -18.00 -38.40 15.17
C GLU A 19 -17.83 -37.07 15.87
N ASP A 20 -16.58 -36.73 16.22
CA ASP A 20 -16.21 -35.36 16.48
C ASP A 20 -16.67 -34.54 15.26
N PRO A 21 -17.40 -33.42 15.42
CA PRO A 21 -17.68 -32.56 14.31
C PRO A 21 -16.32 -32.20 13.74
N ALA A 22 -16.17 -32.39 12.43
CA ALA A 22 -14.98 -32.04 11.66
C ALA A 22 -14.46 -30.73 12.21
N GLY A 23 -13.28 -30.77 12.83
CA GLY A 23 -12.67 -29.56 13.38
C GLY A 23 -12.67 -28.54 12.27
N ASP A 24 -13.17 -27.33 12.55
CA ASP A 24 -13.12 -26.22 11.59
C ASP A 24 -11.68 -26.18 11.07
N ALA A 25 -11.51 -26.49 9.80
CA ALA A 25 -10.21 -26.34 9.15
C ALA A 25 -9.80 -24.90 9.39
N ALA A 26 -8.62 -24.71 10.00
CA ALA A 26 -8.15 -23.36 10.30
C ALA A 26 -8.19 -22.53 9.01
N LEU A 27 -8.89 -21.40 9.06
CA LEU A 27 -9.00 -20.52 7.90
C LEU A 27 -7.59 -20.04 7.47
N LYS A 28 -7.37 -20.00 6.17
CA LYS A 28 -6.10 -19.59 5.58
C LYS A 28 -6.35 -18.56 4.49
N ALA A 29 -5.51 -17.57 4.38
CA ALA A 29 -5.53 -16.58 3.32
C ALA A 29 -4.34 -16.77 2.37
N ALA A 30 -4.38 -16.15 1.21
CA ALA A 30 -3.22 -16.04 0.32
C ALA A 30 -2.98 -14.61 -0.11
N CYS A 31 -1.73 -14.31 -0.50
CA CYS A 31 -1.35 -13.01 -1.03
C CYS A 31 -0.42 -13.16 -2.23
N VAL A 32 -0.72 -12.47 -3.33
CA VAL A 32 0.14 -12.35 -4.49
C VAL A 32 0.74 -10.94 -4.46
N LEU A 33 2.03 -10.84 -4.12
CA LEU A 33 2.74 -9.56 -4.05
C LEU A 33 3.02 -8.99 -5.45
N GLY A 34 3.31 -7.70 -5.54
CA GLY A 34 3.77 -7.06 -6.77
C GLY A 34 5.19 -7.53 -7.17
N VAL A 35 5.57 -7.32 -8.43
CA VAL A 35 6.87 -7.75 -9.01
C VAL A 35 8.08 -7.23 -8.23
N GLY A 36 7.96 -6.10 -7.49
CA GLY A 36 9.03 -5.59 -6.63
C GLY A 36 9.42 -6.52 -5.46
N GLY A 37 8.49 -7.39 -5.02
CA GLY A 37 8.70 -8.33 -3.92
C GLY A 37 8.95 -7.66 -2.57
N LEU A 38 9.35 -8.47 -1.57
CA LEU A 38 9.68 -7.99 -0.23
C LEU A 38 11.02 -7.24 -0.20
N GLY A 39 11.16 -6.33 0.77
CA GLY A 39 12.36 -5.50 0.96
C GLY A 39 12.31 -4.15 0.24
N ASP A 40 11.13 -3.76 -0.28
CA ASP A 40 10.91 -2.45 -0.89
C ASP A 40 10.80 -1.32 0.15
N GLN A 41 10.76 -1.68 1.43
CA GLN A 41 10.54 -0.80 2.58
C GLN A 41 9.30 0.10 2.41
N GLY A 42 8.31 -0.38 1.68
CA GLY A 42 7.13 0.35 1.26
C GLY A 42 5.92 -0.53 1.04
N TYR A 43 5.45 -0.62 -0.19
CA TYR A 43 4.16 -1.20 -0.56
C TYR A 43 4.02 -2.69 -0.28
N ASN A 44 4.95 -3.52 -0.78
CA ASN A 44 4.88 -4.97 -0.58
C ASN A 44 5.12 -5.35 0.88
N ASP A 45 6.08 -4.68 1.55
CA ASP A 45 6.37 -4.91 2.97
C ASP A 45 5.17 -4.54 3.85
N LEU A 46 4.40 -3.50 3.51
CA LEU A 46 3.17 -3.12 4.22
C LEU A 46 2.06 -4.16 4.04
N ILE A 47 1.83 -4.66 2.82
CA ILE A 47 0.86 -5.73 2.58
C ILE A 47 1.22 -6.95 3.41
N TYR A 48 2.48 -7.38 3.35
CA TYR A 48 2.97 -8.51 4.13
C TYR A 48 2.78 -8.29 5.65
N ALA A 49 3.07 -7.09 6.14
CA ALA A 49 2.84 -6.74 7.55
C ALA A 49 1.36 -6.83 7.94
N GLY A 50 0.43 -6.45 7.05
CA GLY A 50 -1.02 -6.63 7.26
C GLY A 50 -1.43 -8.10 7.36
N MET A 51 -0.87 -8.96 6.49
CA MET A 51 -1.08 -10.41 6.53
C MET A 51 -0.50 -11.02 7.82
N GLU A 52 0.72 -10.67 8.20
CA GLU A 52 1.35 -11.09 9.46
C GLU A 52 0.53 -10.65 10.69
N ARG A 53 -0.03 -9.44 10.64
CA ARG A 53 -0.91 -8.94 11.68
C ARG A 53 -2.18 -9.80 11.80
N ALA A 54 -2.81 -10.18 10.69
CA ALA A 54 -3.97 -11.05 10.68
C ALA A 54 -3.64 -12.43 11.27
N LYS A 55 -2.48 -12.99 10.94
CA LYS A 55 -1.99 -14.23 11.55
C LYS A 55 -1.82 -14.11 13.06
N ASN A 56 -1.19 -13.03 13.52
CA ASN A 56 -0.87 -12.85 14.94
C ASN A 56 -2.10 -12.49 15.79
N GLU A 57 -3.02 -11.66 15.29
CA GLU A 57 -4.16 -11.17 16.05
C GLU A 57 -5.41 -12.05 15.90
N LEU A 58 -5.61 -12.67 14.71
CA LEU A 58 -6.82 -13.44 14.39
C LEU A 58 -6.57 -14.95 14.31
N GLY A 59 -5.30 -15.37 14.28
CA GLY A 59 -4.94 -16.79 14.16
C GLY A 59 -5.16 -17.35 12.75
N ILE A 60 -5.29 -16.52 11.74
CA ILE A 60 -5.49 -16.90 10.34
C ILE A 60 -4.13 -17.02 9.67
N ASP A 61 -3.75 -18.23 9.29
CA ASP A 61 -2.48 -18.45 8.59
C ASP A 61 -2.56 -17.96 7.13
N PHE A 62 -1.42 -17.73 6.49
CA PHE A 62 -1.41 -17.30 5.11
C PHE A 62 -0.19 -17.81 4.33
N ASP A 63 -0.36 -17.98 3.03
CA ASP A 63 0.72 -18.15 2.06
C ASP A 63 0.89 -16.87 1.25
N TYR A 64 2.08 -16.66 0.71
CA TYR A 64 2.32 -15.57 -0.21
C TYR A 64 3.22 -15.99 -1.37
N ALA A 65 3.09 -15.28 -2.48
CA ALA A 65 3.96 -15.44 -3.64
C ALA A 65 4.65 -14.12 -3.99
N GLU A 66 5.92 -14.22 -4.40
CA GLU A 66 6.73 -13.12 -4.95
C GLU A 66 6.97 -13.36 -6.43
N PRO A 67 6.08 -12.91 -7.34
CA PRO A 67 6.25 -13.02 -8.78
C PRO A 67 7.53 -12.30 -9.23
N LYS A 68 8.20 -12.81 -10.25
CA LYS A 68 9.41 -12.20 -10.80
C LYS A 68 9.13 -11.32 -12.02
N GLN A 69 7.98 -11.54 -12.65
CA GLN A 69 7.52 -10.83 -13.84
C GLN A 69 5.99 -10.87 -13.91
N VAL A 70 5.41 -9.94 -14.63
CA VAL A 70 3.94 -9.81 -14.79
C VAL A 70 3.29 -11.10 -15.32
N THR A 71 3.99 -11.83 -16.20
CA THR A 71 3.48 -13.08 -16.79
C THR A 71 3.35 -14.24 -15.79
N ASP A 72 3.88 -14.11 -14.58
CA ASP A 72 3.78 -15.14 -13.54
C ASP A 72 2.44 -15.08 -12.80
N PHE A 73 1.77 -13.92 -12.79
CA PHE A 73 0.58 -13.68 -11.99
C PHE A 73 -0.55 -14.66 -12.27
N GLU A 74 -0.92 -14.87 -13.54
CA GLU A 74 -2.03 -15.73 -13.91
C GLU A 74 -1.84 -17.16 -13.38
N GLN A 75 -0.65 -17.73 -13.59
CA GLN A 75 -0.38 -19.10 -13.15
C GLN A 75 -0.40 -19.22 -11.62
N ILE A 76 0.18 -18.24 -10.91
CA ILE A 76 0.18 -18.21 -9.44
C ILE A 76 -1.25 -18.12 -8.90
N MET A 77 -2.09 -17.24 -9.45
CA MET A 77 -3.48 -17.09 -9.03
C MET A 77 -4.28 -18.38 -9.29
N ARG A 78 -4.07 -19.05 -10.43
CA ARG A 78 -4.69 -20.34 -10.73
C ARG A 78 -4.26 -21.42 -9.76
N ASP A 79 -2.97 -21.57 -9.48
CA ASP A 79 -2.44 -22.58 -8.56
C ASP A 79 -3.00 -22.39 -7.14
N MET A 80 -3.10 -21.14 -6.68
CA MET A 80 -3.72 -20.82 -5.39
C MET A 80 -5.23 -21.15 -5.41
N SER A 81 -5.95 -20.79 -6.47
CA SER A 81 -7.39 -21.05 -6.58
C SER A 81 -7.71 -22.54 -6.68
N ASP A 82 -6.91 -23.30 -7.45
CA ASP A 82 -7.05 -24.74 -7.59
C ASP A 82 -6.87 -25.51 -6.28
N SER A 83 -6.11 -24.97 -5.33
CA SER A 83 -5.91 -25.58 -4.01
C SER A 83 -7.21 -25.64 -3.20
N GLY A 84 -8.08 -24.65 -3.34
CA GLY A 84 -9.31 -24.50 -2.56
C GLY A 84 -9.10 -24.27 -1.06
N GLU A 85 -7.88 -23.89 -0.64
CA GLU A 85 -7.49 -23.74 0.77
C GLU A 85 -7.78 -22.36 1.34
N TYR A 86 -7.98 -21.34 0.47
CA TYR A 86 -7.96 -19.95 0.91
C TYR A 86 -9.35 -19.33 1.02
N CYS A 87 -9.64 -18.71 2.16
CA CYS A 87 -10.86 -17.92 2.35
C CYS A 87 -10.88 -16.64 1.50
N VAL A 88 -9.69 -16.12 1.16
CA VAL A 88 -9.47 -15.01 0.25
C VAL A 88 -8.07 -15.05 -0.34
N ILE A 89 -7.94 -14.67 -1.62
CA ILE A 89 -6.65 -14.42 -2.30
C ILE A 89 -6.54 -12.91 -2.51
N VAL A 90 -5.54 -12.31 -1.85
CA VAL A 90 -5.26 -10.86 -1.94
C VAL A 90 -4.29 -10.61 -3.09
N CYS A 91 -4.75 -9.91 -4.12
CA CYS A 91 -3.97 -9.53 -5.30
C CYS A 91 -3.63 -8.05 -5.20
N VAL A 92 -2.32 -7.70 -5.26
CA VAL A 92 -1.88 -6.34 -4.95
C VAL A 92 -1.07 -5.70 -6.06
N GLY A 93 -1.52 -4.53 -6.48
CA GLY A 93 -0.91 -3.74 -7.54
C GLY A 93 -1.69 -3.82 -8.86
N PHE A 94 -1.78 -2.68 -9.52
CA PHE A 94 -2.53 -2.52 -10.79
C PHE A 94 -2.05 -3.47 -11.90
N ASP A 95 -0.81 -3.92 -11.87
CA ASP A 95 -0.19 -4.83 -12.84
C ASP A 95 -0.73 -6.26 -12.78
N GLN A 96 -1.51 -6.59 -11.74
CA GLN A 96 -2.21 -7.87 -11.60
C GLN A 96 -3.61 -7.85 -12.22
N MET A 97 -4.12 -6.69 -12.66
CA MET A 97 -5.50 -6.53 -13.12
C MET A 97 -5.87 -7.50 -14.25
N ASP A 98 -5.08 -7.56 -15.31
CA ASP A 98 -5.37 -8.41 -16.48
C ASP A 98 -5.36 -9.90 -16.12
N ALA A 99 -4.44 -10.32 -15.26
CA ALA A 99 -4.39 -11.69 -14.78
C ALA A 99 -5.61 -12.03 -13.93
N LEU A 100 -5.97 -11.16 -12.98
CA LEU A 100 -7.15 -11.40 -12.13
C LEU A 100 -8.46 -11.36 -12.91
N MET A 101 -8.62 -10.45 -13.88
CA MET A 101 -9.77 -10.43 -14.79
C MET A 101 -9.89 -11.72 -15.60
N THR A 102 -8.76 -12.38 -15.90
CA THR A 102 -8.75 -13.66 -16.62
C THR A 102 -9.06 -14.84 -15.69
N VAL A 103 -8.55 -14.83 -14.46
CA VAL A 103 -8.65 -15.97 -13.54
C VAL A 103 -9.98 -15.99 -12.77
N ALA A 104 -10.41 -14.85 -12.21
CA ALA A 104 -11.56 -14.81 -11.29
C ALA A 104 -12.86 -15.42 -11.87
N PRO A 105 -13.20 -15.25 -13.17
CA PRO A 105 -14.38 -15.88 -13.75
C PRO A 105 -14.35 -17.42 -13.78
N ASP A 106 -13.16 -18.03 -13.82
CA ASP A 106 -12.99 -19.49 -13.82
C ASP A 106 -13.19 -20.10 -12.42
N TYR A 107 -13.12 -19.26 -11.36
CA TYR A 107 -13.25 -19.68 -9.96
C TYR A 107 -14.32 -18.85 -9.22
N PRO A 108 -15.60 -18.96 -9.58
CA PRO A 108 -16.66 -18.10 -9.04
C PRO A 108 -16.91 -18.26 -7.52
N GLU A 109 -16.48 -19.38 -6.92
CA GLU A 109 -16.60 -19.64 -5.48
C GLU A 109 -15.38 -19.16 -4.68
N GLN A 110 -14.28 -18.79 -5.36
CA GLN A 110 -13.10 -18.23 -4.70
C GLN A 110 -13.27 -16.72 -4.52
N ASN A 111 -13.13 -16.24 -3.29
CA ASN A 111 -13.11 -14.81 -3.02
C ASN A 111 -11.73 -14.21 -3.32
N TYR A 112 -11.74 -13.08 -4.00
CA TYR A 112 -10.54 -12.29 -4.25
C TYR A 112 -10.68 -10.90 -3.64
N ALA A 113 -9.56 -10.32 -3.26
CA ALA A 113 -9.46 -8.90 -2.97
C ALA A 113 -8.43 -8.27 -3.90
N PHE A 114 -8.80 -7.18 -4.56
CA PHE A 114 -7.91 -6.48 -5.46
C PHE A 114 -7.54 -5.11 -4.87
N VAL A 115 -6.24 -4.87 -4.65
CA VAL A 115 -5.73 -3.63 -4.10
C VAL A 115 -5.04 -2.82 -5.19
N ASP A 116 -5.38 -1.54 -5.32
CA ASP A 116 -4.92 -0.58 -6.31
C ASP A 116 -5.57 -0.67 -7.69
N GLY A 117 -6.82 -1.12 -7.74
CA GLY A 117 -7.59 -1.07 -8.96
C GLY A 117 -9.06 -1.44 -8.75
N PHE A 118 -9.82 -1.42 -9.83
CA PHE A 118 -11.23 -1.80 -9.84
C PHE A 118 -11.50 -2.80 -10.95
N ILE A 119 -12.09 -3.94 -10.59
CA ILE A 119 -12.57 -5.00 -11.49
C ILE A 119 -14.02 -5.26 -11.14
N GLU A 120 -14.92 -5.13 -12.12
CA GLU A 120 -16.33 -5.45 -11.96
C GLU A 120 -16.52 -6.98 -12.00
N ALA A 121 -16.66 -7.61 -10.82
CA ALA A 121 -16.89 -9.05 -10.68
C ALA A 121 -17.53 -9.37 -9.32
N ASP A 122 -18.44 -10.35 -9.28
CA ASP A 122 -19.23 -10.71 -8.10
C ASP A 122 -18.38 -11.36 -6.98
N ASN A 123 -17.20 -11.89 -7.29
CA ASN A 123 -16.29 -12.56 -6.36
C ASN A 123 -15.03 -11.76 -6.04
N ILE A 124 -14.99 -10.47 -6.37
CA ILE A 124 -13.87 -9.56 -6.08
C ILE A 124 -14.37 -8.41 -5.21
N VAL A 125 -13.66 -8.11 -4.12
CA VAL A 125 -13.74 -6.83 -3.43
C VAL A 125 -12.58 -5.95 -3.87
N ASN A 126 -12.85 -4.70 -4.23
CA ASN A 126 -11.85 -3.77 -4.72
C ASN A 126 -11.46 -2.76 -3.63
N TYR A 127 -10.17 -2.56 -3.42
CA TYR A 127 -9.63 -1.54 -2.52
C TYR A 127 -8.86 -0.51 -3.35
N THR A 128 -9.36 0.71 -3.41
CA THR A 128 -8.71 1.83 -4.09
C THR A 128 -8.28 2.88 -3.09
N CYS A 129 -7.26 3.66 -3.43
CA CYS A 129 -6.74 4.70 -2.56
C CYS A 129 -6.83 6.06 -3.26
N ARG A 130 -7.03 7.11 -2.45
CA ARG A 130 -6.98 8.51 -2.91
C ARG A 130 -5.58 9.07 -2.67
N GLU A 131 -4.61 8.52 -3.38
CA GLU A 131 -3.19 8.88 -3.24
C GLU A 131 -2.94 10.37 -3.45
N GLN A 132 -3.74 11.01 -4.31
CA GLN A 132 -3.67 12.44 -4.56
C GLN A 132 -3.89 13.27 -3.29
N GLU A 133 -4.71 12.81 -2.35
CA GLU A 133 -5.01 13.58 -1.13
C GLU A 133 -3.78 13.69 -0.21
N GLY A 134 -3.08 12.58 0.05
CA GLY A 134 -1.85 12.61 0.86
C GLY A 134 -0.69 13.28 0.14
N SER A 135 -0.61 13.06 -1.19
CA SER A 135 0.41 13.72 -2.02
C SER A 135 0.21 15.24 -2.08
N PHE A 136 -1.04 15.72 -2.05
CA PHE A 136 -1.36 17.13 -1.93
C PHE A 136 -0.77 17.73 -0.64
N LEU A 137 -0.90 17.04 0.49
CA LEU A 137 -0.38 17.53 1.76
C LEU A 137 1.15 17.62 1.75
N VAL A 138 1.85 16.60 1.24
CA VAL A 138 3.32 16.65 1.17
C VAL A 138 3.82 17.61 0.08
N GLY A 139 3.04 17.86 -0.97
CA GLY A 139 3.31 18.89 -1.96
C GLY A 139 3.18 20.31 -1.39
N ALA A 140 2.09 20.55 -0.63
CA ALA A 140 1.90 21.80 0.10
C ALA A 140 3.00 22.02 1.14
N MET A 141 3.41 20.96 1.87
CA MET A 141 4.53 21.02 2.80
C MET A 141 5.83 21.43 2.10
N ALA A 142 6.17 20.82 0.98
CA ALA A 142 7.36 21.15 0.21
C ALA A 142 7.35 22.63 -0.22
N ALA A 143 6.23 23.13 -0.71
CA ALA A 143 6.10 24.55 -1.11
C ALA A 143 6.19 25.51 0.08
N LEU A 144 5.62 25.18 1.24
CA LEU A 144 5.74 25.96 2.47
C LEU A 144 7.19 26.01 2.98
N MET A 145 7.91 24.88 2.94
CA MET A 145 9.34 24.83 3.25
C MET A 145 10.17 25.67 2.27
N LYS A 146 9.84 25.67 0.97
CA LYS A 146 10.48 26.52 -0.03
C LYS A 146 10.21 28.02 0.20
N ALA A 147 9.03 28.38 0.74
CA ALA A 147 8.72 29.77 1.09
C ALA A 147 9.59 30.28 2.26
N ASP A 148 10.08 29.39 3.12
CA ASP A 148 11.03 29.69 4.19
C ASP A 148 12.37 28.96 3.96
N ALA A 149 12.87 29.03 2.72
CA ALA A 149 14.04 28.29 2.25
C ALA A 149 15.27 28.47 3.15
N ALA A 150 15.47 29.67 3.72
CA ALA A 150 16.61 29.97 4.57
C ALA A 150 16.60 29.15 5.87
N THR A 151 15.44 28.91 6.48
CA THR A 151 15.31 28.10 7.70
C THR A 151 15.68 26.65 7.45
N TYR A 152 15.34 26.14 6.27
CA TYR A 152 15.55 24.73 5.88
C TYR A 152 16.86 24.50 5.10
N GLY A 153 17.66 25.54 4.88
CA GLY A 153 18.89 25.43 4.09
C GLY A 153 18.66 25.11 2.60
N LEU A 154 17.49 25.45 2.08
CA LEU A 154 17.08 25.21 0.71
C LEU A 154 17.45 26.38 -0.20
N ALA A 155 17.55 26.13 -1.51
CA ALA A 155 17.75 27.18 -2.50
C ALA A 155 16.47 28.00 -2.69
N ASP A 156 16.60 29.32 -2.80
CA ASP A 156 15.51 30.24 -3.12
C ASP A 156 15.28 30.28 -4.65
N ASN A 157 14.74 29.18 -5.19
CA ASN A 157 14.57 29.03 -6.65
C ASN A 157 13.17 28.51 -7.07
N GLY A 158 12.28 28.23 -6.10
CA GLY A 158 10.92 27.78 -6.36
C GLY A 158 10.80 26.48 -7.18
N SER A 159 11.74 25.53 -7.03
CA SER A 159 11.72 24.24 -7.73
C SER A 159 11.75 23.06 -6.76
N ILE A 160 10.89 22.06 -7.01
CA ILE A 160 10.81 20.78 -6.32
C ILE A 160 10.72 19.64 -7.35
N GLY A 161 10.99 18.40 -6.92
CA GLY A 161 11.01 17.23 -7.81
C GLY A 161 10.03 16.15 -7.41
N PHE A 162 9.63 15.34 -8.39
CA PHE A 162 8.87 14.10 -8.21
C PHE A 162 9.49 12.99 -9.06
N VAL A 163 9.70 11.82 -8.45
CA VAL A 163 10.19 10.61 -9.14
C VAL A 163 9.12 9.52 -9.02
N GLY A 164 8.40 9.26 -10.11
CA GLY A 164 7.44 8.16 -10.22
C GLY A 164 8.09 6.89 -10.75
N ALA A 165 7.50 5.71 -10.48
CA ALA A 165 7.96 4.46 -11.08
C ALA A 165 7.70 4.46 -12.59
N MET A 166 6.46 4.68 -12.98
CA MET A 166 6.02 4.72 -14.37
C MET A 166 4.77 5.60 -14.50
N GLU A 167 4.42 5.94 -15.73
CA GLU A 167 3.21 6.71 -16.00
C GLU A 167 2.00 5.78 -16.13
N ASN A 168 1.20 5.71 -15.08
CA ASN A 168 -0.09 5.01 -15.02
C ASN A 168 -1.03 5.72 -14.05
N ASP A 169 -2.31 5.35 -14.04
CA ASP A 169 -3.35 6.03 -13.26
C ASP A 169 -3.02 6.14 -11.76
N THR A 170 -2.45 5.10 -11.14
CA THR A 170 -2.09 5.11 -9.73
C THR A 170 -0.94 6.09 -9.46
N ILE A 171 0.14 6.03 -10.23
CA ILE A 171 1.30 6.91 -10.05
C ILE A 171 0.98 8.35 -10.46
N LEU A 172 0.08 8.54 -11.44
CA LEU A 172 -0.42 9.87 -11.82
C LEU A 172 -1.19 10.54 -10.68
N ARG A 173 -1.96 9.79 -9.87
CA ARG A 173 -2.62 10.35 -8.67
C ARG A 173 -1.61 10.93 -7.67
N PHE A 174 -0.50 10.24 -7.43
CA PHE A 174 0.58 10.78 -6.59
C PHE A 174 1.18 12.06 -7.17
N ALA A 175 1.53 12.04 -8.45
CA ALA A 175 2.17 13.17 -9.13
C ALA A 175 1.24 14.40 -9.21
N ALA A 176 -0.02 14.19 -9.60
CA ALA A 176 -1.01 15.27 -9.72
C ALA A 176 -1.36 15.88 -8.36
N GLY A 177 -1.51 15.05 -7.32
CA GLY A 177 -1.73 15.52 -5.96
C GLY A 177 -0.57 16.38 -5.45
N TYR A 178 0.66 15.92 -5.64
CA TYR A 178 1.87 16.65 -5.24
C TYR A 178 2.00 18.00 -5.94
N ASP A 179 1.80 18.02 -7.25
CA ASP A 179 1.81 19.25 -8.06
C ASP A 179 0.70 20.21 -7.61
N ALA A 180 -0.52 19.70 -7.42
CA ALA A 180 -1.66 20.51 -6.99
C ALA A 180 -1.44 21.12 -5.59
N GLY A 181 -0.93 20.35 -4.62
CA GLY A 181 -0.62 20.83 -3.28
C GLY A 181 0.46 21.92 -3.28
N ALA A 182 1.52 21.70 -4.04
CA ALA A 182 2.59 22.69 -4.19
C ALA A 182 2.08 23.99 -4.82
N LYS A 183 1.31 23.89 -5.91
CA LYS A 183 0.73 25.05 -6.62
C LYS A 183 -0.39 25.74 -5.84
N TYR A 184 -1.07 25.04 -4.96
CA TYR A 184 -2.04 25.66 -4.04
C TYR A 184 -1.39 26.70 -3.13
N ILE A 185 -0.16 26.41 -2.67
CA ILE A 185 0.64 27.31 -1.81
C ILE A 185 1.37 28.37 -2.67
N ASN A 186 2.01 27.95 -3.75
CA ASN A 186 2.76 28.83 -4.65
C ASN A 186 2.44 28.48 -6.10
N PRO A 187 1.56 29.23 -6.78
CA PRO A 187 1.18 28.95 -8.17
C PRO A 187 2.33 28.96 -9.17
N ASP A 188 3.44 29.63 -8.85
CA ASP A 188 4.61 29.77 -9.72
C ASP A 188 5.69 28.70 -9.45
N ILE A 189 5.46 27.79 -8.49
CA ILE A 189 6.44 26.73 -8.17
C ILE A 189 6.59 25.77 -9.35
N ASN A 190 7.84 25.45 -9.69
CA ASN A 190 8.15 24.44 -10.69
C ASN A 190 8.20 23.05 -10.05
N VAL A 191 7.43 22.10 -10.57
CA VAL A 191 7.48 20.69 -10.17
C VAL A 191 8.07 19.88 -11.32
N ASP A 192 9.35 19.46 -11.19
CA ASP A 192 10.02 18.59 -12.16
C ASP A 192 9.57 17.14 -11.94
N ILE A 193 8.68 16.63 -12.81
CA ILE A 193 8.12 15.29 -12.73
C ILE A 193 8.84 14.37 -13.71
N GLN A 194 9.43 13.28 -13.22
CA GLN A 194 10.11 12.30 -14.05
C GLN A 194 9.77 10.88 -13.58
N TYR A 195 9.91 9.89 -14.47
CA TYR A 195 9.59 8.48 -14.23
C TYR A 195 10.79 7.59 -14.48
N VAL A 196 10.95 6.54 -13.65
CA VAL A 196 11.98 5.52 -13.80
C VAL A 196 11.79 4.78 -15.12
N ALA A 197 10.56 4.33 -15.39
CA ALA A 197 10.16 3.59 -16.57
C ALA A 197 10.98 2.30 -16.81
N GLY A 198 10.98 1.76 -18.05
CA GLY A 198 11.73 0.54 -18.39
C GLY A 198 11.06 -0.74 -17.91
N ASP A 199 11.86 -1.83 -17.87
CA ASP A 199 11.35 -3.19 -17.61
C ASP A 199 11.14 -3.49 -16.11
N ASN A 200 11.78 -2.70 -15.21
CA ASN A 200 11.68 -2.88 -13.76
C ASN A 200 11.50 -1.54 -13.03
N PRO A 201 10.39 -0.82 -13.29
CA PRO A 201 10.21 0.55 -12.81
C PRO A 201 10.11 0.68 -11.29
N PHE A 202 9.74 -0.40 -10.59
CA PHE A 202 9.60 -0.45 -9.12
C PHE A 202 10.85 -1.00 -8.42
N GLY A 203 11.87 -1.49 -9.14
CA GLY A 203 13.08 -2.11 -8.56
C GLY A 203 14.40 -1.54 -9.09
N ASP A 204 14.39 -0.50 -9.94
CA ASP A 204 15.59 0.13 -10.49
C ASP A 204 16.02 1.37 -9.67
N THR A 205 16.71 1.10 -8.56
CA THR A 205 17.26 2.13 -7.68
C THR A 205 18.33 3.00 -8.37
N THR A 206 19.03 2.46 -9.37
CA THR A 206 20.08 3.19 -10.10
C THR A 206 19.46 4.31 -10.95
N THR A 207 18.46 3.98 -11.75
CA THR A 207 17.77 4.98 -12.59
C THR A 207 17.07 6.04 -11.73
N ALA A 208 16.38 5.65 -10.64
CA ALA A 208 15.75 6.59 -9.71
C ALA A 208 16.77 7.57 -9.08
N LYS A 209 17.95 7.07 -8.69
CA LYS A 209 19.05 7.89 -8.19
C LYS A 209 19.54 8.90 -9.23
N GLU A 210 19.76 8.47 -10.47
CA GLU A 210 20.21 9.34 -11.57
C GLU A 210 19.19 10.44 -11.87
N ILE A 211 17.89 10.11 -11.87
CA ILE A 211 16.80 11.08 -12.03
C ILE A 211 16.84 12.12 -10.90
N ALA A 212 16.92 11.68 -9.65
CA ALA A 212 16.92 12.57 -8.50
C ALA A 212 18.14 13.52 -8.52
N LEU A 213 19.33 13.00 -8.85
CA LEU A 213 20.53 13.83 -9.02
C LEU A 213 20.38 14.83 -10.18
N SER A 214 19.74 14.43 -11.29
CA SER A 214 19.44 15.33 -12.40
C SER A 214 18.47 16.44 -11.99
N GLN A 215 17.42 16.12 -11.24
CA GLN A 215 16.47 17.10 -10.70
C GLN A 215 17.14 18.07 -9.74
N PHE A 216 17.97 17.56 -8.83
CA PHE A 216 18.74 18.39 -7.89
C PHE A 216 19.68 19.35 -8.66
N ASN A 217 20.41 18.89 -9.66
CA ASN A 217 21.29 19.71 -10.47
C ASN A 217 20.54 20.80 -11.27
N LYS A 218 19.24 20.63 -11.51
CA LYS A 218 18.35 21.63 -12.11
C LYS A 218 17.70 22.57 -11.08
N GLY A 219 17.94 22.34 -9.79
CA GLY A 219 17.50 23.18 -8.68
C GLY A 219 16.37 22.64 -7.82
N SER A 220 15.92 21.40 -8.03
CA SER A 220 14.91 20.76 -7.19
C SER A 220 15.59 20.15 -5.95
N ASP A 221 15.49 20.80 -4.80
CA ASP A 221 16.14 20.41 -3.56
C ASP A 221 15.19 19.82 -2.49
N ILE A 222 13.92 19.62 -2.84
CA ILE A 222 12.99 18.73 -2.17
C ILE A 222 12.45 17.77 -3.24
N ILE A 223 12.65 16.46 -3.06
CA ILE A 223 12.26 15.46 -4.06
C ILE A 223 11.41 14.37 -3.39
N TYR A 224 10.16 14.25 -3.86
CA TYR A 224 9.23 13.21 -3.46
C TYR A 224 9.29 12.03 -4.44
N HIS A 225 9.16 10.80 -3.97
CA HIS A 225 9.05 9.65 -4.84
C HIS A 225 7.73 8.87 -4.65
N ALA A 226 7.25 8.27 -5.74
CA ALA A 226 6.23 7.22 -5.75
C ALA A 226 6.72 6.11 -6.71
N ALA A 227 7.78 5.41 -6.30
CA ALA A 227 8.53 4.50 -7.16
C ALA A 227 8.84 3.13 -6.50
N GLY A 228 8.11 2.76 -5.44
CA GLY A 228 8.37 1.50 -4.73
C GLY A 228 9.83 1.37 -4.29
N GLY A 229 10.44 0.20 -4.46
CA GLY A 229 11.84 -0.05 -4.14
C GLY A 229 12.83 0.83 -4.90
N SER A 230 12.49 1.28 -6.13
CA SER A 230 13.33 2.25 -6.88
C SER A 230 13.52 3.55 -6.09
N GLY A 231 12.54 3.95 -5.27
CA GLY A 231 12.60 5.14 -4.42
C GLY A 231 13.78 5.17 -3.43
N LEU A 232 14.32 4.02 -3.04
CA LEU A 232 15.53 3.93 -2.22
C LEU A 232 16.76 4.58 -2.91
N GLY A 233 16.73 4.65 -4.25
CA GLY A 233 17.70 5.39 -5.05
C GLY A 233 17.62 6.91 -4.82
N VAL A 234 16.42 7.47 -4.63
CA VAL A 234 16.21 8.89 -4.31
C VAL A 234 16.84 9.23 -2.98
N PHE A 235 16.67 8.38 -1.95
CA PHE A 235 17.30 8.58 -0.63
C PHE A 235 18.83 8.48 -0.70
N THR A 236 19.35 7.56 -1.51
CA THR A 236 20.79 7.47 -1.77
C THR A 236 21.32 8.76 -2.40
N ALA A 237 20.59 9.32 -3.38
CA ALA A 237 20.93 10.59 -4.02
C ALA A 237 20.85 11.75 -3.03
N ALA A 238 19.81 11.81 -2.18
CA ALA A 238 19.63 12.82 -1.16
C ALA A 238 20.80 12.88 -0.20
N LYS A 239 21.23 11.72 0.31
CA LYS A 239 22.40 11.59 1.18
C LYS A 239 23.71 12.02 0.51
N GLU A 240 23.91 11.66 -0.75
CA GLU A 240 25.15 11.99 -1.49
C GLU A 240 25.24 13.47 -1.87
N ALA A 241 24.12 14.07 -2.26
CA ALA A 241 24.08 15.43 -2.80
C ALA A 241 23.62 16.49 -1.77
N GLY A 242 23.02 16.08 -0.64
CA GLY A 242 22.62 16.97 0.45
C GLY A 242 21.28 17.67 0.20
N PHE A 243 20.33 17.03 -0.50
CA PHE A 243 18.97 17.55 -0.66
C PHE A 243 17.99 16.83 0.26
N THR A 244 16.76 17.36 0.37
CA THR A 244 15.68 16.80 1.19
C THR A 244 14.81 15.85 0.36
N ALA A 245 14.53 14.66 0.88
CA ALA A 245 13.62 13.70 0.26
C ALA A 245 12.29 13.59 1.02
N ILE A 246 11.25 13.14 0.32
CA ILE A 246 9.96 12.74 0.89
C ILE A 246 9.72 11.28 0.52
N GLY A 247 9.40 10.47 1.53
CA GLY A 247 9.11 9.05 1.40
C GLY A 247 7.67 8.77 0.97
N CYS A 248 7.38 7.48 0.67
CA CYS A 248 6.11 7.04 0.14
C CYS A 248 5.64 5.71 0.76
N ASN A 249 4.34 5.56 0.92
CA ASN A 249 3.60 4.42 1.41
C ASN A 249 3.79 4.13 2.91
N SER A 250 5.00 3.88 3.37
CA SER A 250 5.35 3.61 4.77
C SER A 250 6.09 4.78 5.42
N ASN A 251 6.33 4.70 6.73
CA ASN A 251 7.24 5.64 7.39
C ASN A 251 8.70 5.33 7.01
N GLN A 252 9.17 5.95 5.95
CA GLN A 252 10.53 5.82 5.43
C GLN A 252 11.50 6.85 6.04
N ASN A 253 11.03 7.77 6.90
CA ASN A 253 11.89 8.77 7.56
C ASN A 253 13.04 8.12 8.33
N VAL A 254 12.78 6.94 8.92
CA VAL A 254 13.74 6.18 9.72
C VAL A 254 14.89 5.59 8.89
N ILE A 255 14.78 5.56 7.56
CA ILE A 255 15.84 5.07 6.66
C ILE A 255 17.02 6.04 6.62
N ASP A 256 16.73 7.32 6.52
CA ASP A 256 17.73 8.39 6.60
C ASP A 256 17.11 9.64 7.24
N PRO A 257 17.08 9.70 8.60
CA PRO A 257 16.42 10.78 9.33
C PRO A 257 16.95 12.18 9.03
N ASP A 258 18.18 12.29 8.56
CA ASP A 258 18.84 13.57 8.28
C ASP A 258 18.46 14.13 6.89
N HIS A 259 17.95 13.28 5.98
CA HIS A 259 17.63 13.68 4.62
C HIS A 259 16.16 13.45 4.24
N ILE A 260 15.41 12.64 4.99
CA ILE A 260 13.98 12.40 4.71
C ILE A 260 13.14 13.19 5.70
N VAL A 261 12.43 14.21 5.21
CA VAL A 261 11.65 15.12 6.08
C VAL A 261 10.31 14.56 6.48
N ALA A 262 9.67 13.84 5.60
CA ALA A 262 8.34 13.28 5.77
C ALA A 262 8.16 12.05 4.90
N SER A 263 7.11 11.27 5.19
CA SER A 263 6.62 10.22 4.31
C SER A 263 5.13 10.36 4.11
N MET A 264 4.67 10.32 2.86
CA MET A 264 3.27 10.13 2.53
C MET A 264 2.89 8.70 2.87
N LEU A 265 1.81 8.52 3.60
CA LEU A 265 1.34 7.21 4.08
C LEU A 265 0.20 6.68 3.22
N LYS A 266 0.29 5.40 2.84
CA LYS A 266 -0.77 4.64 2.18
C LYS A 266 -0.95 3.32 2.95
N ARG A 267 -2.02 3.23 3.75
CA ARG A 267 -2.23 2.19 4.76
C ARG A 267 -2.75 0.88 4.17
N VAL A 268 -2.02 0.35 3.19
CA VAL A 268 -2.33 -0.97 2.61
C VAL A 268 -2.09 -2.12 3.58
N ASP A 269 -1.33 -1.91 4.64
CA ASP A 269 -1.21 -2.82 5.79
C ASP A 269 -2.56 -3.01 6.50
N THR A 270 -3.27 -1.91 6.73
CA THR A 270 -4.61 -1.93 7.32
C THR A 270 -5.61 -2.56 6.35
N ALA A 271 -5.53 -2.24 5.05
CA ALA A 271 -6.37 -2.87 4.04
C ALA A 271 -6.20 -4.39 4.01
N ALA A 272 -4.96 -4.90 3.94
CA ALA A 272 -4.69 -6.33 3.93
C ALA A 272 -5.22 -7.03 5.20
N PHE A 273 -5.03 -6.43 6.38
CA PHE A 273 -5.57 -6.95 7.63
C PHE A 273 -7.11 -7.02 7.62
N GLU A 274 -7.80 -5.92 7.22
CA GLU A 274 -9.27 -5.88 7.19
C GLU A 274 -9.85 -6.83 6.13
N ILE A 275 -9.18 -7.01 4.99
CA ILE A 275 -9.56 -7.99 3.98
C ILE A 275 -9.59 -9.40 4.59
N VAL A 276 -8.52 -9.83 5.23
CA VAL A 276 -8.41 -11.16 5.83
C VAL A 276 -9.43 -11.33 6.95
N LYS A 277 -9.60 -10.32 7.80
CA LYS A 277 -10.59 -10.31 8.88
C LYS A 277 -12.02 -10.46 8.32
N ASN A 278 -12.39 -9.62 7.33
CA ASN A 278 -13.73 -9.65 6.75
C ASN A 278 -13.99 -10.97 5.99
N ALA A 279 -12.96 -11.56 5.38
CA ALA A 279 -13.06 -12.88 4.76
C ALA A 279 -13.38 -13.96 5.80
N ALA A 280 -12.69 -13.94 6.93
CA ALA A 280 -12.91 -14.89 8.03
C ALA A 280 -14.29 -14.73 8.69
N GLU A 281 -14.78 -13.50 8.77
CA GLU A 281 -16.10 -13.18 9.33
C GLU A 281 -17.24 -13.38 8.30
N GLY A 282 -16.93 -13.65 7.03
CA GLY A 282 -17.92 -13.77 5.94
C GLY A 282 -18.59 -12.44 5.60
N THR A 283 -17.89 -11.33 5.80
CA THR A 283 -18.39 -9.95 5.62
C THR A 283 -17.67 -9.17 4.51
N LEU A 284 -16.93 -9.86 3.64
CA LEU A 284 -16.33 -9.23 2.47
C LEU A 284 -17.40 -8.52 1.61
N ALA A 285 -17.14 -7.29 1.26
CA ALA A 285 -18.01 -6.51 0.37
C ALA A 285 -17.74 -6.87 -1.10
N LEU A 286 -18.01 -8.14 -1.46
CA LEU A 286 -17.79 -8.64 -2.81
C LEU A 286 -18.63 -7.87 -3.83
N GLY A 287 -18.05 -7.57 -4.99
CA GLY A 287 -18.65 -6.74 -6.04
C GLY A 287 -18.58 -5.23 -5.77
N GLU A 288 -18.09 -4.81 -4.61
CA GLU A 288 -18.07 -3.41 -4.20
C GLU A 288 -16.64 -2.82 -4.24
N GLU A 289 -16.58 -1.49 -4.18
CA GLU A 289 -15.34 -0.73 -4.05
C GLU A 289 -15.23 -0.12 -2.63
N VAL A 290 -14.12 -0.39 -1.97
CA VAL A 290 -13.72 0.25 -0.71
C VAL A 290 -12.68 1.31 -1.01
N VAL A 291 -13.04 2.57 -0.84
CA VAL A 291 -12.15 3.71 -1.11
C VAL A 291 -11.46 4.15 0.18
N LEU A 292 -10.14 4.24 0.16
CA LEU A 292 -9.31 4.68 1.26
C LEU A 292 -8.72 6.06 0.97
N GLY A 293 -9.17 7.07 1.72
CA GLY A 293 -8.72 8.45 1.65
C GLY A 293 -8.25 8.97 3.01
N LEU A 294 -8.06 10.28 3.12
CA LEU A 294 -7.76 10.97 4.38
C LEU A 294 -8.87 10.76 5.42
N GLU A 295 -10.14 10.87 5.01
CA GLU A 295 -11.31 10.71 5.88
C GLU A 295 -11.33 9.32 6.55
N GLN A 296 -10.95 8.27 5.83
CA GLN A 296 -10.91 6.88 6.32
C GLN A 296 -9.60 6.55 7.04
N GLY A 297 -8.63 7.47 7.11
CA GLY A 297 -7.29 7.21 7.65
C GLY A 297 -6.47 6.22 6.82
N GLY A 298 -6.88 5.96 5.58
CA GLY A 298 -6.16 5.08 4.65
C GLY A 298 -5.01 5.78 3.94
N ILE A 299 -5.05 7.11 3.91
CA ILE A 299 -4.03 8.00 3.36
C ILE A 299 -3.66 9.03 4.42
N GLY A 300 -2.43 9.53 4.39
CA GLY A 300 -1.95 10.56 5.31
C GLY A 300 -0.50 10.93 5.06
N TYR A 301 0.14 11.48 6.06
CA TYR A 301 1.59 11.70 6.08
C TYR A 301 2.13 11.58 7.51
N THR A 302 3.45 11.42 7.63
CA THR A 302 4.13 11.41 8.93
C THR A 302 5.45 12.18 8.89
N LEU A 303 5.75 12.84 10.01
CA LEU A 303 7.03 13.47 10.28
C LEU A 303 7.85 12.67 11.31
N GLU A 304 7.27 11.60 11.85
CA GLU A 304 7.88 10.78 12.88
C GLU A 304 9.20 10.16 12.40
N GLY A 305 10.23 10.24 13.21
CA GLY A 305 11.55 9.66 12.93
C GLY A 305 12.45 10.52 12.04
N SER A 306 12.00 11.68 11.55
CA SER A 306 12.86 12.65 10.87
C SER A 306 13.60 13.56 11.86
N ASN A 307 14.86 13.87 11.56
CA ASN A 307 15.63 14.91 12.28
C ASN A 307 15.37 16.32 11.73
N ILE A 308 14.78 16.44 10.53
CA ILE A 308 14.41 17.71 9.92
C ILE A 308 13.12 18.21 10.59
N GLN A 309 13.23 19.28 11.37
CA GLN A 309 12.08 19.80 12.12
C GLN A 309 11.23 20.70 11.24
N VAL A 310 10.04 20.26 10.88
CA VAL A 310 9.01 21.08 10.22
C VAL A 310 8.39 22.00 11.28
N SER A 311 8.26 23.31 10.99
CA SER A 311 7.76 24.28 11.97
C SER A 311 6.31 23.99 12.37
N GLU A 312 5.94 24.34 13.60
CA GLU A 312 4.57 24.22 14.09
C GLU A 312 3.57 25.01 13.23
N GLU A 313 4.02 26.11 12.62
CA GLU A 313 3.19 26.89 11.70
C GLU A 313 2.84 26.11 10.41
N ILE A 314 3.83 25.43 9.82
CA ILE A 314 3.59 24.56 8.65
C ILE A 314 2.69 23.40 9.03
N VAL A 315 2.93 22.74 10.17
CA VAL A 315 2.08 21.62 10.64
C VAL A 315 0.64 22.07 10.84
N ALA A 316 0.41 23.25 11.43
CA ALA A 316 -0.92 23.80 11.60
C ALA A 316 -1.62 24.11 10.25
N GLN A 317 -0.89 24.65 9.27
CA GLN A 317 -1.41 24.88 7.93
C GLN A 317 -1.77 23.57 7.22
N LEU A 318 -0.94 22.53 7.34
CA LEU A 318 -1.23 21.21 6.77
C LEU A 318 -2.49 20.58 7.39
N ALA A 319 -2.69 20.73 8.70
CA ALA A 319 -3.90 20.26 9.37
C ALA A 319 -5.17 20.99 8.88
N ASP A 320 -5.10 22.30 8.59
CA ASP A 320 -6.20 23.04 7.99
C ASP A 320 -6.48 22.59 6.56
N LEU A 321 -5.44 22.34 5.76
CA LEU A 321 -5.57 21.82 4.40
C LEU A 321 -6.19 20.41 4.39
N GLU A 322 -5.73 19.53 5.28
CA GLU A 322 -6.29 18.18 5.46
C GLU A 322 -7.80 18.25 5.76
N ALA A 323 -8.21 19.10 6.71
CA ALA A 323 -9.62 19.29 7.04
C ALA A 323 -10.43 19.81 5.84
N LYS A 324 -9.88 20.70 5.01
CA LYS A 324 -10.51 21.20 3.79
C LYS A 324 -10.64 20.14 2.70
N VAL A 325 -9.66 19.26 2.55
CA VAL A 325 -9.75 18.12 1.62
C VAL A 325 -10.83 17.14 2.11
N ILE A 326 -10.83 16.78 3.40
CA ILE A 326 -11.82 15.86 3.99
C ILE A 326 -13.24 16.43 3.85
N SER A 327 -13.43 17.76 4.04
CA SER A 327 -14.75 18.39 3.90
C SER A 327 -15.20 18.58 2.45
N GLY A 328 -14.32 18.34 1.47
CA GLY A 328 -14.59 18.60 0.06
C GLY A 328 -14.50 20.08 -0.35
N GLU A 329 -14.02 20.98 0.52
CA GLU A 329 -13.73 22.38 0.16
C GLU A 329 -12.60 22.46 -0.86
N ILE A 330 -11.64 21.54 -0.75
CA ILE A 330 -10.57 21.35 -1.74
C ILE A 330 -10.77 19.99 -2.42
N GLU A 331 -11.08 20.02 -3.73
CA GLU A 331 -11.04 18.85 -4.59
C GLU A 331 -9.62 18.67 -5.15
N VAL A 332 -8.93 17.60 -4.73
CA VAL A 332 -7.60 17.30 -5.23
C VAL A 332 -7.69 16.53 -6.55
N PRO A 333 -7.07 17.01 -7.65
CA PRO A 333 -7.13 16.31 -8.92
C PRO A 333 -6.40 14.97 -8.87
N ALA A 334 -6.99 13.96 -9.49
CA ALA A 334 -6.42 12.61 -9.61
C ALA A 334 -5.48 12.45 -10.82
N ASN A 335 -5.45 13.43 -11.72
CA ASN A 335 -4.61 13.45 -12.94
C ASN A 335 -4.30 14.89 -13.35
N PHE A 336 -3.43 15.05 -14.34
CA PHE A 336 -3.16 16.34 -14.98
C PHE A 336 -4.22 16.61 -16.05
N ASN A 337 -4.96 17.71 -15.95
CA ASN A 337 -5.91 18.22 -16.94
C ASN A 337 -5.24 19.18 -17.92
#